data_686b74d7a4a6f07e85985737f0ffb019
#
_entry.id   686b74d7a4a6f07e85985737f0ffb019
#
_cell.length_a   1.000
_cell.length_b   1.000
_cell.length_c   1.000
_cell.angle_alpha   90.00
_cell.angle_beta   90.00
_cell.angle_gamma   90.00
#
_symmetry.space_group_name_H-M   'P 1'
#
loop_
_entity.id
_entity.type
_entity.pdbx_description
1 polymer ?
#
loop_
_entity_poly.entity_id
_entity_poly.type
_entity_poly.pdbx_seq_one_letter_code
_entity_poly.pdbx_strand_id
1 'polypeptide(L)'
;MKLPELITILRNTKEYSDINKYKDEIVELIPKTEIMVDYNQRNKAHQYDLWQHCCETVLNLPKDIDDDMVYLAAFLHDIGKPDCQIVDVKNGEENYHYYGHPARSREIVEQEIIPGLIEKGEQLSETEKRLLLYYVEFHDDRVSLRMKHLRRHLRMGYTLQEFQNLMLL
;
A
#
# COMPACT_ATOMS: atom_id res chain seq x y z
N MET A 1 8.22 -9.69 15.57
CA MET A 1 7.17 -10.07 14.60
C MET A 1 7.79 -10.57 13.32
N LYS A 2 7.21 -11.57 12.71
CA LYS A 2 7.61 -12.08 11.40
C LYS A 2 6.58 -11.70 10.34
N LEU A 3 6.98 -11.71 9.06
CA LEU A 3 6.09 -11.32 7.96
C LEU A 3 4.78 -12.13 7.92
N PRO A 4 4.78 -13.47 8.09
CA PRO A 4 3.51 -14.20 8.12
C PRO A 4 2.56 -13.75 9.24
N GLU A 5 3.11 -13.35 10.39
CA GLU A 5 2.30 -12.82 11.49
C GLU A 5 1.66 -11.48 11.10
N LEU A 6 2.42 -10.59 10.45
CA LEU A 6 1.87 -9.33 9.95
C LEU A 6 0.74 -9.57 8.96
N ILE A 7 0.94 -10.46 7.99
CA ILE A 7 -0.09 -10.79 7.00
C ILE A 7 -1.35 -11.32 7.69
N THR A 8 -1.20 -12.19 8.69
CA THR A 8 -2.33 -12.71 9.47
C THR A 8 -3.08 -11.58 10.18
N ILE A 9 -2.36 -10.64 10.78
CA ILE A 9 -2.97 -9.46 11.43
C ILE A 9 -3.76 -8.64 10.41
N LEU A 10 -3.16 -8.33 9.26
CA LEU A 10 -3.81 -7.52 8.22
C LEU A 10 -5.06 -8.22 7.68
N ARG A 11 -5.00 -9.53 7.49
CA ARG A 11 -6.12 -10.32 6.97
C ARG A 11 -7.29 -10.39 7.94
N ASN A 12 -7.02 -10.50 9.23
CA ASN A 12 -8.04 -10.76 10.26
C ASN A 12 -8.52 -9.50 10.99
N THR A 13 -8.02 -8.34 10.63
CA THR A 13 -8.35 -7.10 11.32
C THR A 13 -9.82 -6.71 11.09
N LYS A 14 -10.48 -6.23 12.16
CA LYS A 14 -11.88 -5.78 12.13
C LYS A 14 -12.01 -4.31 12.50
N GLU A 15 -11.03 -3.78 13.23
CA GLU A 15 -11.00 -2.39 13.63
C GLU A 15 -9.56 -1.87 13.66
N TYR A 16 -9.40 -0.57 13.61
CA TYR A 16 -8.09 0.08 13.54
C TYR A 16 -7.13 -0.39 14.63
N SER A 17 -7.63 -0.54 15.86
CA SER A 17 -6.80 -0.97 16.98
C SER A 17 -6.19 -2.36 16.79
N ASP A 18 -6.79 -3.21 15.96
CA ASP A 18 -6.26 -4.56 15.70
C ASP A 18 -4.90 -4.52 14.98
N ILE A 19 -4.65 -3.48 14.21
CA ILE A 19 -3.34 -3.24 13.57
C ILE A 19 -2.50 -2.32 14.46
N ASN A 20 -3.09 -1.24 14.94
CA ASN A 20 -2.36 -0.18 15.64
C ASN A 20 -1.70 -0.66 16.94
N LYS A 21 -2.28 -1.64 17.61
CA LYS A 21 -1.66 -2.20 18.83
C LYS A 21 -0.32 -2.88 18.55
N TYR A 22 -0.04 -3.22 17.28
CA TYR A 22 1.24 -3.81 16.87
C TYR A 22 2.15 -2.80 16.17
N LYS A 23 1.88 -1.49 16.30
CA LYS A 23 2.63 -0.45 15.58
C LYS A 23 4.14 -0.60 15.77
N ASP A 24 4.60 -0.75 17.00
CA ASP A 24 6.03 -0.80 17.29
C ASP A 24 6.68 -2.04 16.66
N GLU A 25 6.02 -3.18 16.73
CA GLU A 25 6.51 -4.43 16.13
C GLU A 25 6.50 -4.36 14.60
N ILE A 26 5.51 -3.70 14.01
CA ILE A 26 5.44 -3.51 12.57
C ILE A 26 6.58 -2.58 12.10
N VAL A 27 6.82 -1.48 12.80
CA VAL A 27 7.91 -0.56 12.50
C VAL A 27 9.26 -1.25 12.66
N GLU A 28 9.41 -2.13 13.66
CA GLU A 28 10.62 -2.92 13.81
C GLU A 28 10.85 -3.87 12.63
N LEU A 29 9.79 -4.53 12.14
CA LEU A 29 9.87 -5.43 10.99
C LEU A 29 10.14 -4.66 9.70
N ILE A 30 9.44 -3.56 9.48
CA ILE A 30 9.53 -2.71 8.29
C ILE A 30 9.78 -1.27 8.73
N PRO A 31 11.05 -0.90 9.02
CA PRO A 31 11.38 0.42 9.59
C PRO A 31 10.89 1.60 8.74
N LYS A 32 10.80 1.44 7.43
CA LYS A 32 10.33 2.50 6.53
C LYS A 32 8.89 2.95 6.84
N THR A 33 8.08 2.09 7.44
CA THR A 33 6.69 2.43 7.79
C THR A 33 6.59 3.51 8.86
N GLU A 34 7.68 3.79 9.59
CA GLU A 34 7.69 4.88 10.57
C GLU A 34 7.35 6.23 9.95
N ILE A 35 7.71 6.46 8.69
CA ILE A 35 7.42 7.73 8.01
C ILE A 35 5.92 7.99 7.85
N MET A 36 5.08 6.96 7.96
CA MET A 36 3.63 7.10 7.86
C MET A 36 3.01 7.54 9.19
N VAL A 37 3.68 7.27 10.30
CA VAL A 37 3.16 7.58 11.65
C VAL A 37 3.16 9.09 11.84
N ASP A 38 2.01 9.61 12.23
CA ASP A 38 1.78 11.07 12.46
C ASP A 38 2.00 11.93 11.21
N TYR A 39 2.12 11.32 10.02
CA TYR A 39 2.24 12.08 8.78
C TYR A 39 0.89 12.65 8.35
N ASN A 40 0.78 13.98 8.40
CA ASN A 40 -0.43 14.69 7.98
C ASN A 40 -0.48 14.77 6.45
N GLN A 41 -1.47 14.12 5.84
CA GLN A 41 -1.65 14.12 4.40
C GLN A 41 -2.09 15.47 3.84
N ARG A 42 -2.47 16.43 4.69
CA ARG A 42 -2.87 17.79 4.29
C ARG A 42 -4.01 17.82 3.27
N ASN A 43 -4.87 16.80 3.29
CA ASN A 43 -6.01 16.69 2.40
C ASN A 43 -7.29 16.87 3.23
N LYS A 44 -8.16 17.80 2.80
CA LYS A 44 -9.44 18.06 3.48
C LYS A 44 -10.35 16.83 3.54
N ALA A 45 -10.18 15.89 2.62
CA ALA A 45 -10.96 14.65 2.57
C ALA A 45 -10.42 13.57 3.54
N HIS A 46 -9.19 13.70 4.05
CA HIS A 46 -8.58 12.72 4.94
C HIS A 46 -8.52 13.22 6.36
N GLN A 47 -9.18 12.50 7.28
CA GLN A 47 -9.21 12.78 8.71
C GLN A 47 -8.03 12.15 9.46
N TYR A 48 -7.32 11.23 8.81
CA TYR A 48 -6.30 10.38 9.42
C TYR A 48 -4.90 10.78 8.99
N ASP A 49 -3.91 10.48 9.83
CA ASP A 49 -2.53 10.45 9.37
C ASP A 49 -2.35 9.34 8.32
N LEU A 50 -1.20 9.28 7.69
CA LEU A 50 -0.95 8.29 6.63
C LEU A 50 -0.98 6.86 7.16
N TRP A 51 -0.48 6.63 8.38
CA TRP A 51 -0.52 5.32 9.03
C TRP A 51 -1.96 4.81 9.16
N GLN A 52 -2.83 5.61 9.76
CA GLN A 52 -4.23 5.22 9.93
C GLN A 52 -4.95 5.10 8.59
N HIS A 53 -4.68 5.97 7.64
CA HIS A 53 -5.24 5.86 6.29
C HIS A 53 -4.93 4.50 5.66
N CYS A 54 -3.68 4.05 5.74
CA CYS A 54 -3.29 2.75 5.21
C CYS A 54 -3.93 1.60 5.97
N CYS A 55 -4.04 1.71 7.29
CA CYS A 55 -4.77 0.72 8.10
C CYS A 55 -6.24 0.64 7.70
N GLU A 56 -6.90 1.79 7.50
CA GLU A 56 -8.31 1.83 7.08
C GLU A 56 -8.50 1.22 5.68
N THR A 57 -7.53 1.38 4.80
CA THR A 57 -7.56 0.73 3.49
C THR A 57 -7.58 -0.79 3.64
N VAL A 58 -6.78 -1.34 4.55
CA VAL A 58 -6.79 -2.78 4.87
C VAL A 58 -8.14 -3.20 5.42
N LEU A 59 -8.71 -2.41 6.34
CA LEU A 59 -10.01 -2.69 6.95
C LEU A 59 -11.14 -2.80 5.93
N ASN A 60 -11.06 -2.01 4.87
CA ASN A 60 -12.08 -1.96 3.83
C ASN A 60 -12.00 -3.14 2.83
N LEU A 61 -10.96 -3.96 2.90
CA LEU A 61 -10.83 -5.12 2.02
C LEU A 61 -11.73 -6.27 2.47
N PRO A 62 -12.28 -7.05 1.52
CA PRO A 62 -12.91 -8.33 1.86
C PRO A 62 -11.89 -9.24 2.58
N LYS A 63 -12.37 -10.08 3.51
CA LYS A 63 -11.48 -10.93 4.32
C LYS A 63 -11.14 -12.27 3.67
N ASP A 64 -11.77 -12.58 2.54
CA ASP A 64 -11.68 -13.87 1.84
C ASP A 64 -10.85 -13.80 0.56
N ILE A 65 -10.08 -12.73 0.35
CA ILE A 65 -9.20 -12.63 -0.83
C ILE A 65 -8.07 -13.65 -0.69
N ASP A 66 -7.95 -14.54 -1.68
CA ASP A 66 -6.92 -15.58 -1.69
C ASP A 66 -5.62 -15.06 -2.33
N ASP A 67 -5.14 -13.94 -1.83
CA ASP A 67 -3.88 -13.33 -2.23
C ASP A 67 -3.38 -12.43 -1.09
N ASP A 68 -2.39 -12.91 -0.37
CA ASP A 68 -1.82 -12.19 0.77
C ASP A 68 -1.22 -10.85 0.38
N MET A 69 -0.75 -10.72 -0.86
CA MET A 69 -0.09 -9.50 -1.31
C MET A 69 -1.06 -8.33 -1.47
N VAL A 70 -2.35 -8.58 -1.64
CA VAL A 70 -3.38 -7.53 -1.64
C VAL A 70 -3.40 -6.81 -0.30
N TYR A 71 -3.37 -7.57 0.80
CA TYR A 71 -3.39 -7.01 2.16
C TYR A 71 -2.11 -6.23 2.46
N LEU A 72 -0.97 -6.77 2.10
CA LEU A 72 0.31 -6.09 2.31
C LEU A 72 0.41 -4.82 1.44
N ALA A 73 -0.05 -4.89 0.20
CA ALA A 73 -0.09 -3.74 -0.69
C ALA A 73 -1.01 -2.64 -0.15
N ALA A 74 -2.19 -3.01 0.37
CA ALA A 74 -3.11 -2.04 0.98
C ALA A 74 -2.43 -1.27 2.12
N PHE A 75 -1.63 -1.96 2.92
CA PHE A 75 -0.91 -1.34 4.01
C PHE A 75 0.24 -0.42 3.53
N LEU A 76 0.88 -0.75 2.42
CA LEU A 76 2.09 -0.04 1.94
C LEU A 76 1.83 0.90 0.76
N HIS A 77 0.63 0.93 0.20
CA HIS A 77 0.36 1.56 -1.10
C HIS A 77 0.73 3.05 -1.18
N ASP A 78 0.61 3.76 -0.10
CA ASP A 78 0.83 5.22 -0.07
C ASP A 78 2.14 5.63 0.64
N ILE A 79 3.03 4.69 0.89
CA ILE A 79 4.28 4.96 1.63
C ILE A 79 5.18 5.98 0.93
N GLY A 80 5.01 6.18 -0.36
CA GLY A 80 5.75 7.17 -1.14
C GLY A 80 5.23 8.60 -1.03
N LYS A 81 4.06 8.82 -0.42
CA LYS A 81 3.48 10.16 -0.34
C LYS A 81 4.38 11.20 0.35
N PRO A 82 5.04 10.90 1.48
CA PRO A 82 5.92 11.88 2.11
C PRO A 82 7.02 12.42 1.20
N ASP A 83 7.57 11.59 0.32
CA ASP A 83 8.63 11.99 -0.60
C ASP A 83 8.12 12.79 -1.81
N CYS A 84 6.81 12.77 -2.06
CA CYS A 84 6.20 13.39 -3.23
C CYS A 84 5.35 14.62 -2.91
N GLN A 85 5.29 15.03 -1.64
CA GLN A 85 4.44 16.15 -1.24
C GLN A 85 4.94 17.46 -1.87
N ILE A 86 4.05 18.14 -2.56
CA ILE A 86 4.26 19.51 -3.05
C ILE A 86 3.08 20.37 -2.63
N VAL A 87 3.33 21.66 -2.45
CA VAL A 87 2.30 22.63 -2.11
C VAL A 87 2.09 23.61 -3.26
N ASP A 88 0.83 23.88 -3.54
CA ASP A 88 0.39 24.89 -4.51
C ASP A 88 -0.55 25.88 -3.81
N VAL A 89 -0.42 27.16 -4.11
CA VAL A 89 -1.26 28.18 -3.47
C VAL A 89 -2.20 28.76 -4.53
N LYS A 90 -3.51 28.59 -4.29
CA LYS A 90 -4.58 29.15 -5.12
C LYS A 90 -5.55 29.93 -4.25
N ASN A 91 -5.86 31.17 -4.61
CA ASN A 91 -6.82 32.03 -3.88
C ASN A 91 -6.50 32.14 -2.38
N GLY A 92 -5.21 32.18 -2.02
CA GLY A 92 -4.77 32.26 -0.64
C GLY A 92 -4.84 30.95 0.14
N GLU A 93 -5.27 29.85 -0.48
CA GLU A 93 -5.33 28.53 0.13
C GLU A 93 -4.18 27.64 -0.34
N GLU A 94 -3.58 26.91 0.58
CA GLU A 94 -2.57 25.90 0.29
C GLU A 94 -3.25 24.60 -0.14
N ASN A 95 -2.84 24.08 -1.30
CA ASN A 95 -3.26 22.78 -1.80
C ASN A 95 -2.04 21.86 -1.88
N TYR A 96 -2.16 20.66 -1.34
CA TYR A 96 -1.09 19.67 -1.29
C TYR A 96 -1.35 18.59 -2.31
N HIS A 97 -0.30 18.22 -3.05
CA HIS A 97 -0.34 17.20 -4.10
C HIS A 97 0.75 16.17 -3.88
N TYR A 98 0.53 14.96 -4.41
CA TYR A 98 1.42 13.82 -4.24
C TYR A 98 1.67 13.13 -5.59
N TYR A 99 1.95 13.93 -6.62
CA TYR A 99 2.15 13.39 -7.97
C TYR A 99 3.29 12.38 -7.99
N GLY A 100 3.03 11.23 -8.64
CA GLY A 100 4.02 10.17 -8.77
C GLY A 100 4.19 9.30 -7.51
N HIS A 101 3.35 9.47 -6.49
CA HIS A 101 3.50 8.67 -5.26
C HIS A 101 3.32 7.17 -5.48
N PRO A 102 2.49 6.66 -6.41
CA PRO A 102 2.43 5.22 -6.65
C PRO A 102 3.76 4.64 -7.15
N ALA A 103 4.42 5.33 -8.09
CA ALA A 103 5.75 4.93 -8.57
C ALA A 103 6.80 5.02 -7.46
N ARG A 104 6.74 6.06 -6.63
CA ARG A 104 7.64 6.20 -5.49
C ARG A 104 7.39 5.13 -4.44
N SER A 105 6.13 4.81 -4.16
CA SER A 105 5.78 3.73 -3.24
C SER A 105 6.33 2.39 -3.74
N ARG A 106 6.17 2.10 -5.04
CA ARG A 106 6.76 0.90 -5.64
C ARG A 106 8.27 0.87 -5.47
N GLU A 107 8.95 1.97 -5.75
CA GLU A 107 10.41 2.07 -5.63
C GLU A 107 10.86 1.79 -4.19
N ILE A 108 10.18 2.35 -3.21
CA ILE A 108 10.49 2.09 -1.79
C ILE A 108 10.30 0.60 -1.46
N VAL A 109 9.20 0.00 -1.89
CA VAL A 109 8.95 -1.41 -1.63
C VAL A 109 10.01 -2.29 -2.29
N GLU A 110 10.38 -2.00 -3.54
CA GLU A 110 11.35 -2.79 -4.30
C GLU A 110 12.78 -2.64 -3.78
N GLN A 111 13.19 -1.43 -3.43
CA GLN A 111 14.59 -1.13 -3.12
C GLN A 111 14.91 -1.12 -1.63
N GLU A 112 13.92 -0.92 -0.77
CA GLU A 112 14.15 -0.81 0.68
C GLU A 112 13.39 -1.85 1.47
N ILE A 113 12.11 -2.05 1.23
CA ILE A 113 11.25 -2.92 2.07
C ILE A 113 11.52 -4.40 1.80
N ILE A 114 11.44 -4.83 0.54
CA ILE A 114 11.68 -6.24 0.19
C ILE A 114 13.12 -6.65 0.57
N PRO A 115 14.16 -5.88 0.19
CA PRO A 115 15.52 -6.23 0.62
C PRO A 115 15.68 -6.28 2.14
N GLY A 116 15.07 -5.34 2.87
CA GLY A 116 15.14 -5.31 4.33
C GLY A 116 14.47 -6.54 4.97
N LEU A 117 13.34 -6.99 4.44
CA LEU A 117 12.68 -8.20 4.91
C LEU A 117 13.54 -9.44 4.66
N ILE A 118 14.13 -9.55 3.47
CA ILE A 118 15.00 -10.69 3.12
C ILE A 118 16.23 -10.71 4.03
N GLU A 119 16.82 -9.56 4.30
CA GLU A 119 17.97 -9.43 5.21
C GLU A 119 17.63 -9.92 6.62
N LYS A 120 16.38 -9.76 7.05
CA LYS A 120 15.89 -10.26 8.35
C LYS A 120 15.52 -11.75 8.33
N GLY A 121 15.70 -12.43 7.20
CA GLY A 121 15.37 -13.84 7.06
C GLY A 121 13.95 -14.13 6.64
N GLU A 122 13.18 -13.09 6.28
CA GLU A 122 11.83 -13.27 5.75
C GLU A 122 11.87 -13.79 4.32
N GLN A 123 10.83 -14.48 3.88
CA GLN A 123 10.77 -15.09 2.57
C GLN A 123 9.62 -14.49 1.74
N LEU A 124 9.94 -14.12 0.52
CA LEU A 124 8.98 -13.71 -0.50
C LEU A 124 9.35 -14.41 -1.80
N SER A 125 8.41 -15.14 -2.39
CA SER A 125 8.61 -15.75 -3.70
C SER A 125 8.70 -14.67 -4.78
N GLU A 126 9.22 -15.02 -5.94
CA GLU A 126 9.28 -14.08 -7.09
C GLU A 126 7.86 -13.65 -7.51
N THR A 127 6.88 -14.56 -7.44
CA THR A 127 5.48 -14.25 -7.71
C THR A 127 4.93 -13.25 -6.69
N GLU A 128 5.20 -13.46 -5.41
CA GLU A 128 4.76 -12.55 -4.35
C GLU A 128 5.36 -11.15 -4.51
N LYS A 129 6.67 -11.07 -4.78
CA LYS A 129 7.32 -9.78 -5.05
C LYS A 129 6.69 -9.06 -6.23
N ARG A 130 6.46 -9.78 -7.33
CA ARG A 130 5.86 -9.24 -8.54
C ARG A 130 4.45 -8.70 -8.27
N LEU A 131 3.63 -9.45 -7.56
CA LEU A 131 2.26 -9.04 -7.24
C LEU A 131 2.23 -7.85 -6.28
N LEU A 132 3.06 -7.86 -5.25
CA LEU A 132 3.14 -6.73 -4.33
C LEU A 132 3.49 -5.43 -5.06
N LEU A 133 4.50 -5.48 -5.93
CA LEU A 133 4.91 -4.31 -6.72
C LEU A 133 3.81 -3.86 -7.70
N TYR A 134 3.12 -4.81 -8.32
CA TYR A 134 2.00 -4.52 -9.22
C TYR A 134 0.88 -3.79 -8.50
N TYR A 135 0.42 -4.30 -7.37
CA TYR A 135 -0.67 -3.69 -6.62
C TYR A 135 -0.30 -2.30 -6.10
N VAL A 136 0.92 -2.12 -5.62
CA VAL A 136 1.38 -0.82 -5.12
C VAL A 136 1.50 0.20 -6.27
N GLU A 137 2.08 -0.18 -7.39
CA GLU A 137 2.31 0.75 -8.51
C GLU A 137 1.01 1.22 -9.16
N PHE A 138 0.05 0.33 -9.32
CA PHE A 138 -1.16 0.63 -10.10
C PHE A 138 -2.40 0.91 -9.25
N HIS A 139 -2.27 1.01 -7.93
CA HIS A 139 -3.42 1.21 -7.05
C HIS A 139 -4.19 2.51 -7.31
N ASP A 140 -3.51 3.53 -7.81
CA ASP A 140 -4.11 4.85 -8.09
C ASP A 140 -4.43 5.05 -9.56
N ASP A 141 -4.08 4.10 -10.41
CA ASP A 141 -4.57 4.07 -11.77
C ASP A 141 -6.08 3.92 -11.71
N ARG A 142 -6.81 4.87 -12.25
CA ARG A 142 -8.27 4.80 -12.32
C ARG A 142 -8.67 3.69 -13.28
N VAL A 143 -8.31 2.49 -12.92
CA VAL A 143 -8.58 1.30 -13.71
C VAL A 143 -10.06 1.03 -13.57
N SER A 144 -10.80 1.19 -14.65
CA SER A 144 -12.20 0.77 -14.71
C SER A 144 -12.27 -0.64 -15.29
N LEU A 145 -13.40 -1.32 -15.07
CA LEU A 145 -13.69 -2.62 -15.71
C LEU A 145 -13.81 -2.55 -17.23
N ARG A 146 -13.35 -1.46 -17.86
CA ARG A 146 -13.36 -1.35 -19.31
C ARG A 146 -12.41 -2.37 -19.92
N MET A 147 -12.85 -3.03 -20.96
CA MET A 147 -12.05 -4.04 -21.68
C MET A 147 -10.67 -3.53 -22.11
N LYS A 148 -10.57 -2.24 -22.41
CA LYS A 148 -9.31 -1.58 -22.75
C LYS A 148 -8.27 -1.71 -21.65
N HIS A 149 -8.65 -1.47 -20.40
CA HIS A 149 -7.74 -1.55 -19.25
C HIS A 149 -7.42 -3.01 -18.91
N LEU A 150 -8.42 -3.86 -18.92
CA LEU A 150 -8.21 -5.31 -18.71
C LEU A 150 -7.22 -5.88 -19.73
N ARG A 151 -7.40 -5.58 -21.02
CA ARG A 151 -6.49 -6.05 -22.06
C ARG A 151 -5.06 -5.59 -21.84
N ARG A 152 -4.87 -4.34 -21.39
CA ARG A 152 -3.55 -3.79 -21.11
C ARG A 152 -2.86 -4.60 -20.00
N HIS A 153 -3.56 -4.84 -18.88
CA HIS A 153 -3.01 -5.60 -17.76
C HIS A 153 -2.76 -7.06 -18.10
N LEU A 154 -3.64 -7.69 -18.88
CA LEU A 154 -3.42 -9.06 -19.37
C LEU A 154 -2.18 -9.14 -20.26
N ARG A 155 -1.95 -8.14 -21.13
CA ARG A 155 -0.74 -8.07 -21.96
C ARG A 155 0.53 -7.90 -21.12
N MET A 156 0.43 -7.26 -19.97
CA MET A 156 1.54 -7.14 -19.02
C MET A 156 1.83 -8.45 -18.29
N GLY A 157 0.99 -9.47 -18.47
CA GLY A 157 1.18 -10.78 -17.88
C GLY A 157 0.40 -11.05 -16.59
N TYR A 158 -0.51 -10.17 -16.21
CA TYR A 158 -1.35 -10.37 -15.03
C TYR A 158 -2.64 -11.10 -15.41
N THR A 159 -3.20 -11.84 -14.43
CA THR A 159 -4.45 -12.58 -14.64
C THR A 159 -5.66 -11.68 -14.41
N LEU A 160 -6.83 -12.15 -14.86
CA LEU A 160 -8.10 -11.47 -14.57
C LEU A 160 -8.32 -11.31 -13.06
N GLN A 161 -8.04 -12.36 -12.28
CA GLN A 161 -8.21 -12.31 -10.83
C GLN A 161 -7.27 -11.28 -10.19
N GLU A 162 -6.03 -11.21 -10.65
CA GLU A 162 -5.06 -10.22 -10.15
C GLU A 162 -5.50 -8.80 -10.49
N PHE A 163 -6.02 -8.59 -11.69
CA PHE A 163 -6.60 -7.30 -12.08
C PHE A 163 -7.81 -6.92 -11.21
N GLN A 164 -8.69 -7.88 -10.94
CA GLN A 164 -9.84 -7.66 -10.05
C GLN A 164 -9.40 -7.34 -8.61
N ASN A 165 -8.37 -8.01 -8.11
CA ASN A 165 -7.80 -7.73 -6.80
C ASN A 165 -7.23 -6.31 -6.74
N LEU A 166 -6.53 -5.87 -7.79
CA LEU A 166 -6.00 -4.50 -7.88
C LEU A 166 -7.13 -3.47 -7.70
N MET A 167 -8.29 -3.74 -8.27
CA MET A 167 -9.42 -2.81 -8.21
C MET A 167 -10.05 -2.70 -6.83
N LEU A 168 -9.74 -3.59 -5.90
CA LEU A 168 -10.17 -3.52 -4.51
C LEU A 168 -9.36 -2.49 -3.70
N LEU A 169 -8.24 -2.06 -4.22
CA LEU A 169 -7.37 -1.06 -3.58
C LEU A 169 -7.82 0.39 -3.95
#